data_e3909a17ef04d0a580ea89f64ed9183a
#
_entry.id   e3909a17ef04d0a580ea89f64ed9183a
#
_cell.length_a   1.000
_cell.length_b   1.000
_cell.length_c   1.000
_cell.angle_alpha   90.00
_cell.angle_beta   90.00
_cell.angle_gamma   90.00
#
_symmetry.space_group_name_H-M   'P 1'
#
loop_
_entity.id
_entity.type
_entity.pdbx_description
1 polymer ?
#
loop_
_entity_poly.entity_id
_entity_poly.type
_entity_poly.pdbx_seq_one_letter_code
_entity_poly.pdbx_strand_id
1 'polypeptide(L)'
;MAFVLVARMTARDGEQDRAAEVIGRLAEASSAEPGNVHYIPHRDPEDPRVFLIYEQYRDKAAFEEHGQTEHFQTLGPGELFGLMESRERNFYETL
;
A
#
# COMPACT_ATOMS: atom_id res chain seq x y z
N MET A 1 11.48 -9.87 -14.80
CA MET A 1 10.25 -9.09 -14.78
C MET A 1 9.95 -8.67 -13.35
N ALA A 2 9.52 -7.45 -13.17
CA ALA A 2 9.20 -6.96 -11.84
C ALA A 2 7.84 -7.50 -11.38
N PHE A 3 7.65 -7.58 -10.07
CA PHE A 3 6.42 -8.02 -9.44
C PHE A 3 5.62 -6.79 -8.99
N VAL A 4 4.36 -6.73 -9.38
CA VAL A 4 3.51 -5.54 -9.18
C VAL A 4 2.28 -5.90 -8.34
N LEU A 5 1.98 -5.04 -7.38
CA LEU A 5 0.74 -5.09 -6.60
C LEU A 5 -0.02 -3.77 -6.82
N VAL A 6 -1.29 -3.90 -7.16
CA VAL A 6 -2.20 -2.75 -7.19
C VAL A 6 -3.22 -2.98 -6.08
N ALA A 7 -3.16 -2.14 -5.05
CA ALA A 7 -4.05 -2.23 -3.89
C ALA A 7 -5.04 -1.07 -3.95
N ARG A 8 -6.34 -1.39 -3.99
CA ARG A 8 -7.39 -0.39 -3.95
C ARG A 8 -8.18 -0.58 -2.66
N MET A 9 -8.41 0.50 -1.93
CA MET A 9 -9.08 0.41 -0.64
C MET A 9 -9.97 1.62 -0.39
N THR A 10 -11.03 1.38 0.37
CA THR A 10 -11.98 2.44 0.76
C THR A 10 -11.95 2.58 2.28
N ALA A 11 -11.66 3.77 2.76
CA ALA A 11 -11.65 4.05 4.19
C ALA A 11 -13.09 4.10 4.73
N ARG A 12 -13.23 3.73 5.99
CA ARG A 12 -14.49 3.91 6.70
C ARG A 12 -14.83 5.41 6.72
N ASP A 13 -16.11 5.71 6.75
CA ASP A 13 -16.58 7.09 6.80
C ASP A 13 -15.96 7.81 8.01
N GLY A 14 -15.36 8.97 7.74
CA GLY A 14 -14.67 9.78 8.77
C GLY A 14 -13.23 9.39 9.02
N GLU A 15 -12.72 8.28 8.46
CA GLU A 15 -11.36 7.80 8.70
C GLU A 15 -10.39 8.14 7.56
N GLN A 16 -10.83 8.88 6.55
CA GLN A 16 -10.03 9.14 5.35
C GLN A 16 -8.76 9.95 5.64
N ASP A 17 -8.80 10.90 6.57
CA ASP A 17 -7.61 11.71 6.89
C ASP A 17 -6.57 10.88 7.62
N ARG A 18 -7.00 10.06 8.56
CA ARG A 18 -6.11 9.15 9.27
C ARG A 18 -5.52 8.12 8.32
N ALA A 19 -6.35 7.58 7.43
CA ALA A 19 -5.89 6.63 6.42
C ALA A 19 -4.81 7.24 5.52
N ALA A 20 -5.01 8.47 5.06
CA ALA A 20 -4.04 9.16 4.22
C ALA A 20 -2.70 9.34 4.95
N GLU A 21 -2.73 9.68 6.23
CA GLU A 21 -1.52 9.84 7.03
C GLU A 21 -0.76 8.52 7.16
N VAL A 22 -1.47 7.44 7.50
CA VAL A 22 -0.84 6.11 7.67
C VAL A 22 -0.27 5.62 6.34
N ILE A 23 -1.00 5.80 5.24
CA ILE A 23 -0.54 5.43 3.90
C ILE A 23 0.74 6.20 3.55
N GLY A 24 0.80 7.49 3.86
CA GLY A 24 1.99 8.31 3.62
C GLY A 24 3.22 7.79 4.37
N ARG A 25 3.06 7.42 5.63
CA ARG A 25 4.13 6.85 6.44
C ARG A 25 4.57 5.49 5.90
N LEU A 26 3.63 4.66 5.49
CA LEU A 26 3.92 3.36 4.92
C LEU A 26 4.67 3.50 3.58
N ALA A 27 4.26 4.47 2.75
CA ALA A 27 4.92 4.74 1.48
C ALA A 27 6.38 5.18 1.69
N GLU A 28 6.62 6.05 2.66
CA GLU A 28 7.97 6.53 2.96
C GLU A 28 8.88 5.38 3.40
N ALA A 29 8.42 4.57 4.34
CA ALA A 29 9.20 3.44 4.83
C ALA A 29 9.41 2.36 3.77
N SER A 30 8.37 2.05 3.00
CA SER A 30 8.43 1.00 1.97
C SER A 30 9.34 1.40 0.81
N SER A 31 9.35 2.67 0.44
CA SER A 31 10.21 3.18 -0.65
C SER A 31 11.68 3.07 -0.31
N ALA A 32 12.04 2.95 0.95
CA ALA A 32 13.44 2.78 1.39
C ALA A 32 13.90 1.31 1.34
N GLU A 33 13.00 0.36 1.10
CA GLU A 33 13.37 -1.07 1.01
C GLU A 33 14.22 -1.32 -0.23
N PRO A 34 15.31 -2.09 -0.12
CA PRO A 34 16.21 -2.33 -1.26
C PRO A 34 15.54 -2.95 -2.49
N GLY A 35 14.52 -3.79 -2.25
CA GLY A 35 13.81 -4.47 -3.34
C GLY A 35 12.60 -3.72 -3.87
N ASN A 36 12.28 -2.56 -3.32
CA ASN A 36 11.16 -1.75 -3.79
C ASN A 36 11.60 -0.87 -4.96
N VAL A 37 10.85 -0.89 -6.06
CA VAL A 37 11.09 -0.04 -7.23
C VAL A 37 10.19 1.18 -7.17
N HIS A 38 8.90 0.98 -6.88
CA HIS A 38 7.92 2.05 -6.75
C HIS A 38 6.96 1.72 -5.61
N TYR A 39 6.56 2.75 -4.88
CA TYR A 39 5.48 2.68 -3.90
C TYR A 39 4.76 4.02 -3.98
N ILE A 40 3.70 4.08 -4.78
CA ILE A 40 3.04 5.34 -5.15
C ILE A 40 1.59 5.31 -4.71
N PRO A 41 1.26 5.97 -3.59
CA PRO A 41 -0.13 6.07 -3.16
C PRO A 41 -0.88 7.14 -3.95
N HIS A 42 -2.16 6.88 -4.19
CA HIS A 42 -3.06 7.77 -4.92
C HIS A 42 -4.36 7.90 -4.14
N ARG A 43 -5.04 9.00 -4.36
CA ARG A 43 -6.40 9.19 -3.86
C ARG A 43 -7.32 9.42 -5.06
N ASP A 44 -8.52 8.86 -5.02
CA ASP A 44 -9.54 9.12 -6.04
C ASP A 44 -9.91 10.60 -6.00
N PRO A 45 -9.89 11.32 -7.14
CA PRO A 45 -10.18 12.76 -7.14
C PRO A 45 -11.64 13.08 -6.82
N GLU A 46 -12.55 12.12 -6.91
CA GLU A 46 -13.98 12.34 -6.68
C GLU A 46 -14.48 11.75 -5.37
N ASP A 47 -13.72 10.82 -4.76
CA ASP A 47 -14.08 10.22 -3.48
C ASP A 47 -12.87 10.19 -2.55
N PRO A 48 -12.84 11.08 -1.53
CA PRO A 48 -11.68 11.20 -0.65
C PRO A 48 -11.42 9.98 0.23
N ARG A 49 -12.36 9.02 0.28
CA ARG A 49 -12.18 7.79 1.05
C ARG A 49 -11.50 6.69 0.24
N VAL A 50 -11.38 6.85 -1.07
CA VAL A 50 -10.83 5.81 -1.95
C VAL A 50 -9.37 6.08 -2.25
N PHE A 51 -8.54 5.07 -2.01
CA PHE A 51 -7.10 5.10 -2.25
C PHE A 51 -6.69 3.97 -3.17
N LEU A 52 -5.65 4.22 -3.97
CA LEU A 52 -5.00 3.19 -4.76
C LEU A 52 -3.51 3.29 -4.55
N ILE A 53 -2.87 2.19 -4.21
CA ILE A 53 -1.41 2.14 -4.05
C ILE A 53 -0.85 1.28 -5.16
N TYR A 54 0.04 1.86 -5.97
CA TYR A 54 0.79 1.13 -6.97
C TYR A 54 2.13 0.75 -6.35
N GLU A 55 2.40 -0.56 -6.26
CA GLU A 55 3.62 -1.06 -5.68
C GLU A 55 4.34 -1.94 -6.71
N GLN A 56 5.63 -1.69 -6.86
CA GLN A 56 6.45 -2.48 -7.75
C GLN A 56 7.71 -2.91 -7.03
N TYR A 57 7.99 -4.21 -7.09
CA TYR A 57 9.15 -4.83 -6.45
C TYR A 57 10.03 -5.46 -7.51
N ARG A 58 11.33 -5.57 -7.22
CA ARG A 58 12.31 -6.20 -8.11
C ARG A 58 11.83 -7.60 -8.56
N ASP A 59 11.26 -8.36 -7.61
CA ASP A 59 10.73 -9.70 -7.85
C ASP A 59 9.75 -10.06 -6.72
N LYS A 60 9.16 -11.25 -6.81
CA LYS A 60 8.19 -11.71 -5.81
C LYS A 60 8.84 -11.88 -4.43
N ALA A 61 10.11 -12.32 -4.38
CA ALA A 61 10.80 -12.47 -3.11
C ALA A 61 10.93 -11.12 -2.37
N ALA A 62 11.20 -10.03 -3.09
CA ALA A 62 11.26 -8.70 -2.50
C ALA A 62 9.89 -8.26 -1.97
N PHE A 63 8.80 -8.62 -2.66
CA PHE A 63 7.46 -8.36 -2.16
C PHE A 63 7.19 -9.15 -0.87
N GLU A 64 7.60 -10.41 -0.82
CA GLU A 64 7.44 -11.22 0.38
C GLU A 64 8.24 -10.66 1.56
N GLU A 65 9.45 -10.18 1.30
CA GLU A 65 10.27 -9.50 2.32
C GLU A 65 9.57 -8.24 2.83
N HIS A 66 8.94 -7.47 1.94
CA HIS A 66 8.14 -6.30 2.32
C HIS A 66 7.10 -6.66 3.37
N GLY A 67 6.39 -7.77 3.17
CA GLY A 67 5.36 -8.25 4.09
C GLY A 67 5.90 -8.64 5.47
N GLN A 68 7.19 -8.92 5.58
CA GLN A 68 7.84 -9.31 6.83
C GLN A 68 8.45 -8.13 7.58
N THR A 69 8.47 -6.94 6.98
CA THR A 69 9.07 -5.77 7.63
C THR A 69 8.25 -5.32 8.82
N GLU A 70 8.94 -4.73 9.81
CA GLU A 70 8.26 -4.17 10.98
C GLU A 70 7.31 -3.04 10.59
N HIS A 71 7.75 -2.16 9.68
CA HIS A 71 6.89 -1.05 9.26
C HIS A 71 5.62 -1.53 8.56
N PHE A 72 5.69 -2.59 7.75
CA PHE A 72 4.47 -3.13 7.14
C PHE A 72 3.55 -3.71 8.22
N GLN A 73 4.07 -4.53 9.12
CA GLN A 73 3.26 -5.16 10.16
C GLN A 73 2.60 -4.14 11.06
N THR A 74 3.32 -3.09 11.44
CA THR A 74 2.84 -2.05 12.33
C THR A 74 1.82 -1.14 11.64
N LEU A 75 2.11 -0.69 10.42
CA LEU A 75 1.28 0.30 9.73
C LEU A 75 0.19 -0.32 8.86
N GLY A 76 0.42 -1.51 8.29
CA GLY A 76 -0.57 -2.22 7.49
C GLY A 76 -1.64 -2.86 8.38
N PRO A 77 -1.46 -4.14 8.76
CA PRO A 77 -2.44 -4.80 9.62
C PRO A 77 -2.59 -4.15 10.99
N GLY A 78 -1.55 -3.51 11.52
CA GLY A 78 -1.59 -2.87 12.82
C GLY A 78 -2.42 -1.60 12.88
N GLU A 79 -2.49 -0.82 11.79
CA GLU A 79 -3.24 0.43 11.77
C GLU A 79 -4.15 0.56 10.55
N LEU A 80 -3.59 0.55 9.34
CA LEU A 80 -4.33 0.88 8.12
C LEU A 80 -5.54 0.00 7.87
N PHE A 81 -5.37 -1.31 8.01
CA PHE A 81 -6.43 -2.25 7.64
C PHE A 81 -7.68 -2.08 8.49
N GLY A 82 -7.53 -1.70 9.76
CA GLY A 82 -8.65 -1.42 10.65
C GLY A 82 -9.44 -0.16 10.27
N LEU A 83 -8.83 0.73 9.50
CA LEU A 83 -9.47 1.95 9.04
C LEU A 83 -10.27 1.74 7.76
N MET A 84 -10.14 0.57 7.13
CA MET A 84 -10.75 0.30 5.83
C MET A 84 -12.06 -0.45 5.96
N GLU A 85 -13.03 -0.02 5.15
CA GLU A 85 -14.30 -0.74 4.98
C GLU A 85 -14.12 -1.85 3.93
N SER A 86 -13.23 -1.66 2.94
CA SER A 86 -12.94 -2.68 1.92
C SER A 86 -11.51 -2.55 1.42
N ARG A 87 -10.93 -3.68 1.00
CA ARG A 87 -9.59 -3.75 0.43
C ARG A 87 -9.57 -4.78 -0.69
N GLU A 88 -8.99 -4.39 -1.84
CA GLU A 88 -8.80 -5.28 -2.99
C GLU A 88 -7.32 -5.27 -3.36
N ARG A 89 -6.80 -6.44 -3.77
CA ARG A 89 -5.42 -6.56 -4.25
C ARG A 89 -5.40 -7.33 -5.55
N ASN A 90 -4.63 -6.84 -6.51
CA ASN A 90 -4.40 -7.53 -7.77
C ASN A 90 -2.90 -7.55 -8.05
N PHE A 91 -2.41 -8.69 -8.50
CA PHE A 91 -1.00 -8.90 -8.76
C PHE A 91 -0.73 -9.01 -10.25
N TYR A 92 0.42 -8.47 -10.67
CA TYR A 92 0.83 -8.44 -12.06
C TYR A 92 2.34 -8.60 -12.16
N GLU A 93 2.82 -8.85 -13.36
CA GLU A 93 4.23 -8.81 -13.67
C GLU A 93 4.44 -7.82 -14.81
N THR A 94 5.56 -7.07 -14.77
CA THR A 94 5.88 -6.16 -15.88
C THR A 94 6.25 -6.97 -17.12
N LEU A 95 5.94 -6.43 -18.29
CA LEU A 95 6.33 -7.05 -19.54
C LEU A 95 7.79 -6.72 -19.86
#